data_a07523b9f97942c1aba51c8374b658c4
#
_entry.id   a07523b9f97942c1aba51c8374b658c4
#
_cell.length_a   1.000
_cell.length_b   1.000
_cell.length_c   1.000
_cell.angle_alpha   90.00
_cell.angle_beta   90.00
_cell.angle_gamma   90.00
#
_symmetry.space_group_name_H-M   'P 1'
#
loop_
_entity.id
_entity.type
_entity.pdbx_description
1 polymer ?
#
loop_
_entity_poly.entity_id
_entity_poly.type
_entity_poly.pdbx_seq_one_letter_code
_entity_poly.pdbx_strand_id
1 'polypeptide(L)'
;NEVDFDFWRDFRKAVRSEKEDAYILGEIWHDSMPWLRGDQFDAVMNYPFLTAILEMFAKNTITPTQFAEKMTKVYHMYPHTVNMAAFNLIGSHDTPRILTECANNLDKIKQIFTILLTFTGTPCLYYGDEIGLDGEQDPGCRKCMPWEDENQDLELRKHVKSLINLRKEHKVLANEGDLLFVAHDPDVVMYKRESSDSLAYVCINLGKQSKSISLEEWKNA
;
A
#
# COMPACT_ATOMS: atom_id res chain seq x y z
N ASN A 1 -17.94 -1.78 12.94
CA ASN A 1 -16.90 -0.78 13.13
C ASN A 1 -17.44 0.63 13.43
N GLU A 2 -18.65 0.95 12.99
CA GLU A 2 -19.26 2.29 13.12
C GLU A 2 -20.22 2.33 14.32
N VAL A 3 -19.76 1.84 15.47
CA VAL A 3 -20.45 2.03 16.72
C VAL A 3 -20.12 3.41 17.31
N ASP A 4 -20.75 3.76 18.41
CA ASP A 4 -20.60 5.01 19.11
C ASP A 4 -19.13 5.38 19.39
N PHE A 5 -18.77 6.65 19.27
CA PHE A 5 -17.41 7.13 19.51
C PHE A 5 -16.94 6.94 20.96
N ASP A 6 -17.86 7.02 21.93
CA ASP A 6 -17.52 6.81 23.33
C ASP A 6 -17.15 5.35 23.59
N PHE A 7 -17.80 4.40 22.92
CA PHE A 7 -17.38 3.00 22.93
C PHE A 7 -15.92 2.84 22.50
N TRP A 8 -15.50 3.49 21.38
CA TRP A 8 -14.12 3.38 20.88
C TRP A 8 -13.11 4.06 21.80
N ARG A 9 -13.51 5.15 22.48
CA ARG A 9 -12.67 5.80 23.51
C ARG A 9 -12.44 4.89 24.71
N ASP A 10 -13.48 4.22 25.17
CA ASP A 10 -13.36 3.27 26.27
C ASP A 10 -12.63 2.00 25.88
N PHE A 11 -12.86 1.50 24.64
CA PHE A 11 -12.08 0.42 24.05
C PHE A 11 -10.59 0.75 24.04
N ARG A 12 -10.21 1.95 23.54
CA ARG A 12 -8.82 2.38 23.53
C ARG A 12 -8.23 2.43 24.93
N LYS A 13 -8.93 2.97 25.91
CA LYS A 13 -8.48 3.01 27.32
C LYS A 13 -8.21 1.61 27.84
N ALA A 14 -9.14 0.68 27.62
CA ALA A 14 -8.98 -0.71 28.04
C ALA A 14 -7.78 -1.39 27.37
N VAL A 15 -7.63 -1.25 26.06
CA VAL A 15 -6.49 -1.83 25.33
C VAL A 15 -5.16 -1.25 25.83
N ARG A 16 -5.09 0.08 26.00
CA ARG A 16 -3.86 0.76 26.41
C ARG A 16 -3.51 0.52 27.89
N SER A 17 -4.49 0.16 28.73
CA SER A 17 -4.19 -0.27 30.11
C SER A 17 -3.50 -1.63 30.18
N GLU A 18 -3.77 -2.52 29.20
CA GLU A 18 -3.11 -3.83 29.11
C GLU A 18 -1.77 -3.74 28.34
N LYS A 19 -1.71 -2.93 27.29
CA LYS A 19 -0.54 -2.75 26.47
C LYS A 19 -0.49 -1.31 25.91
N GLU A 20 0.39 -0.50 26.50
CA GLU A 20 0.51 0.94 26.19
C GLU A 20 0.82 1.21 24.70
N ASP A 21 1.64 0.37 24.06
CA ASP A 21 2.07 0.50 22.67
C ASP A 21 1.23 -0.33 21.68
N ALA A 22 0.05 -0.83 22.07
CA ALA A 22 -0.81 -1.59 21.18
C ALA A 22 -1.27 -0.75 19.98
N TYR A 23 -1.19 -1.32 18.78
CA TYR A 23 -1.69 -0.70 17.55
C TYR A 23 -3.17 -1.01 17.39
N ILE A 24 -4.01 0.04 17.38
CA ILE A 24 -5.47 -0.08 17.27
C ILE A 24 -5.88 0.32 15.87
N LEU A 25 -6.26 -0.67 15.07
CA LEU A 25 -6.65 -0.53 13.68
C LEU A 25 -8.17 -0.56 13.51
N GLY A 26 -8.72 0.47 12.85
CA GLY A 26 -10.13 0.52 12.47
C GLY A 26 -10.34 0.04 11.03
N GLU A 27 -11.48 -0.58 10.78
CA GLU A 27 -11.94 -0.89 9.43
C GLU A 27 -13.10 0.05 9.07
N ILE A 28 -12.76 1.17 8.45
CA ILE A 28 -13.69 2.21 7.99
C ILE A 28 -13.45 2.41 6.49
N TRP A 29 -14.51 2.33 5.70
CA TRP A 29 -14.45 2.36 4.23
C TRP A 29 -14.54 3.78 3.64
N HIS A 30 -14.88 4.77 4.43
CA HIS A 30 -15.06 6.17 4.04
C HIS A 30 -14.13 7.10 4.81
N ASP A 31 -14.39 8.41 4.81
CA ASP A 31 -13.61 9.39 5.58
C ASP A 31 -13.55 8.98 7.07
N SER A 32 -12.36 8.66 7.51
CA SER A 32 -12.11 8.11 8.83
C SER A 32 -11.61 9.15 9.84
N MET A 33 -11.51 10.43 9.44
CA MET A 33 -11.01 11.50 10.31
C MET A 33 -11.70 11.56 11.69
N PRO A 34 -13.02 11.30 11.82
CA PRO A 34 -13.69 11.31 13.12
C PRO A 34 -13.10 10.31 14.14
N TRP A 35 -12.54 9.19 13.69
CA TRP A 35 -11.95 8.13 14.54
C TRP A 35 -10.44 8.28 14.75
N LEU A 36 -9.77 9.20 14.00
CA LEU A 36 -8.32 9.34 13.95
C LEU A 36 -7.81 10.58 14.72
N ARG A 37 -8.56 11.02 15.72
CA ARG A 37 -8.22 12.20 16.53
C ARG A 37 -7.28 11.93 17.71
N GLY A 38 -6.77 10.70 17.80
CA GLY A 38 -5.83 10.26 18.84
C GLY A 38 -6.50 9.61 20.05
N ASP A 39 -7.82 9.59 20.12
CA ASP A 39 -8.61 9.07 21.23
C ASP A 39 -9.35 7.75 20.93
N GLN A 40 -9.25 7.23 19.69
CA GLN A 40 -9.92 6.02 19.25
C GLN A 40 -8.94 5.09 18.52
N PHE A 41 -8.80 5.18 17.19
CA PHE A 41 -7.87 4.36 16.41
C PHE A 41 -6.52 5.06 16.21
N ASP A 42 -5.46 4.26 16.05
CA ASP A 42 -4.15 4.74 15.62
C ASP A 42 -4.10 4.91 14.11
N ALA A 43 -4.78 4.03 13.39
CA ALA A 43 -4.94 4.06 11.94
C ALA A 43 -6.19 3.31 11.50
N VAL A 44 -6.49 3.38 10.19
CA VAL A 44 -7.53 2.61 9.53
C VAL A 44 -6.97 1.86 8.34
N MET A 45 -7.68 0.81 7.89
CA MET A 45 -7.42 0.15 6.63
C MET A 45 -7.56 1.15 5.49
N ASN A 46 -6.47 1.34 4.71
CA ASN A 46 -6.37 2.41 3.72
C ASN A 46 -7.03 1.99 2.39
N TYR A 47 -8.35 1.91 2.36
CA TYR A 47 -9.11 1.61 1.14
C TYR A 47 -8.95 2.66 0.03
N PRO A 48 -8.75 3.97 0.30
CA PRO A 48 -8.37 4.93 -0.74
C PRO A 48 -7.09 4.57 -1.49
N PHE A 49 -6.08 4.01 -0.80
CA PHE A 49 -4.87 3.47 -1.42
C PHE A 49 -5.21 2.31 -2.37
N LEU A 50 -5.97 1.31 -1.90
CA LEU A 50 -6.42 0.19 -2.72
C LEU A 50 -7.20 0.67 -3.95
N THR A 51 -8.10 1.64 -3.78
CA THR A 51 -8.89 2.18 -4.88
C THR A 51 -8.00 2.77 -5.98
N ALA A 52 -7.00 3.57 -5.62
CA ALA A 52 -6.06 4.13 -6.59
C ALA A 52 -5.26 3.04 -7.33
N ILE A 53 -4.80 2.01 -6.61
CA ILE A 53 -4.12 0.84 -7.20
C ILE A 53 -5.03 0.13 -8.21
N LEU A 54 -6.28 -0.17 -7.84
CA LEU A 54 -7.23 -0.85 -8.73
C LEU A 54 -7.56 -0.02 -9.98
N GLU A 55 -7.77 1.28 -9.84
CA GLU A 55 -8.05 2.16 -10.98
C GLU A 55 -6.88 2.21 -11.97
N MET A 56 -5.64 2.22 -11.47
CA MET A 56 -4.44 2.28 -12.31
C MET A 56 -4.11 0.93 -12.94
N PHE A 57 -4.00 -0.14 -12.14
CA PHE A 57 -3.43 -1.41 -12.57
C PHE A 57 -4.45 -2.45 -13.02
N ALA A 58 -5.63 -2.49 -12.41
CA ALA A 58 -6.68 -3.44 -12.76
C ALA A 58 -7.60 -2.88 -13.84
N LYS A 59 -8.22 -1.73 -13.57
CA LYS A 59 -9.25 -1.13 -14.44
C LYS A 59 -8.68 -0.29 -15.58
N ASN A 60 -7.44 0.19 -15.47
CA ASN A 60 -6.78 1.10 -16.42
C ASN A 60 -7.64 2.35 -16.74
N THR A 61 -8.31 2.91 -15.72
CA THR A 61 -9.23 4.05 -15.84
C THR A 61 -8.57 5.39 -15.59
N ILE A 62 -7.34 5.40 -15.08
CA ILE A 62 -6.57 6.62 -14.81
C ILE A 62 -5.18 6.52 -15.42
N THR A 63 -4.60 7.68 -15.75
CA THR A 63 -3.23 7.82 -16.23
C THR A 63 -2.23 7.80 -15.07
N PRO A 64 -0.91 7.59 -15.33
CA PRO A 64 0.12 7.73 -14.31
C PRO A 64 0.11 9.07 -13.58
N THR A 65 -0.16 10.18 -14.30
CA THR A 65 -0.30 11.51 -13.69
C THR A 65 -1.47 11.56 -12.72
N GLN A 66 -2.65 11.07 -13.14
CA GLN A 66 -3.82 11.02 -12.27
C GLN A 66 -3.62 10.07 -11.07
N PHE A 67 -2.87 8.98 -11.27
CA PHE A 67 -2.48 8.10 -10.18
C PHE A 67 -1.58 8.84 -9.17
N ALA A 68 -0.57 9.55 -9.65
CA ALA A 68 0.32 10.36 -8.80
C ALA A 68 -0.47 11.41 -7.99
N GLU A 69 -1.43 12.11 -8.62
CA GLU A 69 -2.31 13.06 -7.94
C GLU A 69 -3.19 12.39 -6.86
N LYS A 70 -3.77 11.22 -7.17
CA LYS A 70 -4.58 10.45 -6.20
C LYS A 70 -3.74 9.97 -5.04
N MET A 71 -2.56 9.41 -5.30
CA MET A 71 -1.66 8.92 -4.26
C MET A 71 -1.10 10.05 -3.40
N THR A 72 -0.87 11.23 -3.97
CA THR A 72 -0.53 12.44 -3.21
C THR A 72 -1.68 12.84 -2.28
N LYS A 73 -2.93 12.79 -2.75
CA LYS A 73 -4.10 13.04 -1.88
C LYS A 73 -4.21 12.00 -0.76
N VAL A 74 -3.97 10.72 -1.05
CA VAL A 74 -3.95 9.65 -0.05
C VAL A 74 -2.86 9.93 1.00
N TYR A 75 -1.67 10.34 0.56
CA TYR A 75 -0.55 10.68 1.45
C TYR A 75 -0.83 11.86 2.36
N HIS A 76 -1.67 12.82 1.93
CA HIS A 76 -2.04 14.01 2.71
C HIS A 76 -3.45 13.97 3.29
N MET A 77 -4.14 12.83 3.22
CA MET A 77 -5.54 12.71 3.64
C MET A 77 -5.73 12.93 5.14
N TYR A 78 -4.78 12.48 5.95
CA TYR A 78 -4.83 12.55 7.41
C TYR A 78 -3.59 13.26 7.95
N PRO A 79 -3.55 13.59 9.26
CA PRO A 79 -2.34 14.10 9.91
C PRO A 79 -1.14 13.19 9.65
N HIS A 80 0.05 13.76 9.55
CA HIS A 80 1.28 13.03 9.22
C HIS A 80 1.48 11.77 10.07
N THR A 81 1.30 11.85 11.38
CA THR A 81 1.44 10.71 12.30
C THR A 81 0.47 9.56 12.00
N VAL A 82 -0.74 9.88 11.54
CA VAL A 82 -1.74 8.89 11.12
C VAL A 82 -1.34 8.26 9.79
N ASN A 83 -0.88 9.07 8.83
CA ASN A 83 -0.42 8.55 7.53
C ASN A 83 0.80 7.65 7.67
N MET A 84 1.70 7.94 8.63
CA MET A 84 2.85 7.07 8.94
C MET A 84 2.43 5.72 9.53
N ALA A 85 1.26 5.65 10.17
CA ALA A 85 0.70 4.42 10.71
C ALA A 85 -0.35 3.77 9.79
N ALA A 86 -0.75 4.43 8.68
CA ALA A 86 -1.81 3.98 7.78
C ALA A 86 -1.58 2.53 7.32
N PHE A 87 -2.63 1.71 7.40
CA PHE A 87 -2.57 0.29 7.05
C PHE A 87 -2.89 0.10 5.57
N ASN A 88 -1.85 0.12 4.73
CA ASN A 88 -1.99 0.02 3.28
C ASN A 88 -2.20 -1.42 2.85
N LEU A 89 -3.24 -1.65 2.07
CA LEU A 89 -3.61 -2.98 1.58
C LEU A 89 -3.85 -2.97 0.07
N ILE A 90 -3.66 -4.12 -0.57
CA ILE A 90 -3.95 -4.35 -1.99
C ILE A 90 -5.05 -5.40 -2.18
N GLY A 91 -5.59 -5.91 -1.10
CA GLY A 91 -6.68 -6.87 -1.02
C GLY A 91 -6.96 -7.26 0.42
N SER A 92 -8.11 -7.85 0.64
CA SER A 92 -8.55 -8.34 1.96
C SER A 92 -9.48 -9.56 1.80
N HIS A 93 -9.99 -10.05 2.91
CA HIS A 93 -11.00 -11.11 2.93
C HIS A 93 -12.38 -10.70 2.39
N ASP A 94 -12.59 -9.39 2.15
CA ASP A 94 -13.85 -8.83 1.64
C ASP A 94 -13.73 -8.32 0.19
N THR A 95 -12.58 -8.51 -0.44
CA THR A 95 -12.32 -8.08 -1.83
C THR A 95 -11.82 -9.24 -2.68
N PRO A 96 -12.01 -9.23 -4.01
CA PRO A 96 -11.30 -10.16 -4.88
C PRO A 96 -9.79 -10.08 -4.68
N ARG A 97 -9.09 -11.17 -4.98
CA ARG A 97 -7.63 -11.20 -4.96
C ARG A 97 -7.04 -10.25 -5.99
N ILE A 98 -5.96 -9.58 -5.65
CA ILE A 98 -5.32 -8.62 -6.55
C ILE A 98 -4.87 -9.23 -7.89
N LEU A 99 -4.48 -10.50 -7.90
CA LEU A 99 -4.13 -11.22 -9.12
C LEU A 99 -5.35 -11.35 -10.04
N THR A 100 -6.51 -11.72 -9.50
CA THR A 100 -7.78 -11.81 -10.23
C THR A 100 -8.18 -10.44 -10.80
N GLU A 101 -8.15 -9.39 -9.99
CA GLU A 101 -8.43 -8.01 -10.41
C GLU A 101 -7.53 -7.54 -11.56
N CYS A 102 -6.27 -7.98 -11.59
CA CYS A 102 -5.30 -7.70 -12.63
C CYS A 102 -5.32 -8.70 -13.81
N ALA A 103 -6.39 -9.49 -13.97
CA ALA A 103 -6.54 -10.49 -15.03
C ALA A 103 -5.34 -11.45 -15.14
N ASN A 104 -4.85 -11.91 -14.01
CA ASN A 104 -3.70 -12.81 -13.84
C ASN A 104 -2.37 -12.28 -14.42
N ASN A 105 -2.21 -10.96 -14.48
CA ASN A 105 -0.98 -10.33 -14.98
C ASN A 105 0.05 -10.16 -13.85
N LEU A 106 1.01 -11.07 -13.77
CA LEU A 106 2.06 -11.08 -12.75
C LEU A 106 3.00 -9.86 -12.80
N ASP A 107 3.21 -9.26 -13.97
CA ASP A 107 4.04 -8.04 -14.05
C ASP A 107 3.36 -6.87 -13.33
N LYS A 108 2.04 -6.73 -13.49
CA LYS A 108 1.26 -5.75 -12.72
C LYS A 108 1.32 -6.03 -11.23
N ILE A 109 1.26 -7.28 -10.82
CA ILE A 109 1.36 -7.66 -9.40
C ILE A 109 2.73 -7.27 -8.82
N LYS A 110 3.82 -7.53 -9.54
CA LYS A 110 5.17 -7.08 -9.14
C LYS A 110 5.26 -5.57 -9.00
N GLN A 111 4.67 -4.81 -9.92
CA GLN A 111 4.60 -3.35 -9.87
C GLN A 111 3.80 -2.87 -8.65
N ILE A 112 2.65 -3.47 -8.38
CA ILE A 112 1.79 -3.16 -7.23
C ILE A 112 2.52 -3.43 -5.90
N PHE A 113 3.19 -4.58 -5.76
CA PHE A 113 4.00 -4.88 -4.57
C PHE A 113 5.16 -3.91 -4.40
N THR A 114 5.75 -3.44 -5.50
CA THR A 114 6.79 -2.40 -5.44
C THR A 114 6.23 -1.12 -4.82
N ILE A 115 5.04 -0.68 -5.23
CA ILE A 115 4.39 0.48 -4.62
C ILE A 115 4.06 0.21 -3.14
N LEU A 116 3.38 -0.88 -2.84
CA LEU A 116 2.96 -1.22 -1.48
C LEU A 116 4.13 -1.20 -0.48
N LEU A 117 5.26 -1.80 -0.89
CA LEU A 117 6.42 -1.99 -0.01
C LEU A 117 7.40 -0.81 0.01
N THR A 118 7.23 0.17 -0.87
CA THR A 118 8.04 1.39 -0.89
C THR A 118 7.25 2.66 -0.54
N PHE A 119 5.93 2.57 -0.44
CA PHE A 119 5.07 3.65 0.04
C PHE A 119 5.19 3.83 1.55
N THR A 120 4.83 5.03 2.06
CA THR A 120 4.79 5.31 3.51
C THR A 120 3.62 4.58 4.18
N GLY A 121 3.73 4.33 5.48
CA GLY A 121 2.72 3.60 6.25
C GLY A 121 3.08 2.12 6.47
N THR A 122 2.15 1.35 6.96
CA THR A 122 2.29 -0.08 7.28
C THR A 122 1.74 -0.93 6.13
N PRO A 123 2.59 -1.63 5.37
CA PRO A 123 2.10 -2.51 4.30
C PRO A 123 1.43 -3.76 4.88
N CYS A 124 0.25 -4.08 4.35
CA CYS A 124 -0.48 -5.30 4.65
C CYS A 124 -0.45 -6.24 3.44
N LEU A 125 -0.01 -7.47 3.66
CA LEU A 125 -0.12 -8.54 2.69
C LEU A 125 -1.26 -9.46 3.12
N TYR A 126 -2.30 -9.58 2.30
CA TYR A 126 -3.29 -10.61 2.51
C TYR A 126 -2.67 -11.95 2.07
N TYR A 127 -2.77 -12.98 2.93
CA TYR A 127 -2.07 -14.25 2.72
C TYR A 127 -2.31 -14.84 1.31
N GLY A 128 -1.27 -15.29 0.67
CA GLY A 128 -1.32 -15.90 -0.66
C GLY A 128 -1.18 -14.91 -1.82
N ASP A 129 -1.36 -13.61 -1.63
CA ASP A 129 -1.14 -12.62 -2.70
C ASP A 129 0.33 -12.62 -3.14
N GLU A 130 1.26 -12.86 -2.20
CA GLU A 130 2.71 -12.93 -2.43
C GLU A 130 3.16 -14.16 -3.22
N ILE A 131 2.27 -15.14 -3.39
CA ILE A 131 2.53 -16.37 -4.16
C ILE A 131 1.62 -16.49 -5.38
N GLY A 132 0.86 -15.44 -5.70
CA GLY A 132 -0.04 -15.42 -6.85
C GLY A 132 -1.34 -16.19 -6.66
N LEU A 133 -1.88 -16.24 -5.43
CA LEU A 133 -3.19 -16.84 -5.19
C LEU A 133 -4.29 -15.98 -5.81
N ASP A 134 -5.10 -16.58 -6.66
CA ASP A 134 -6.27 -15.97 -7.27
C ASP A 134 -7.54 -16.17 -6.43
N GLY A 135 -8.59 -15.42 -6.70
CA GLY A 135 -9.89 -15.59 -6.07
C GLY A 135 -10.84 -14.45 -6.36
N GLU A 136 -12.07 -14.82 -6.67
CA GLU A 136 -13.19 -13.89 -6.89
C GLU A 136 -13.72 -13.34 -5.56
N GLN A 137 -14.85 -12.65 -5.59
CA GLN A 137 -15.55 -12.19 -4.39
C GLN A 137 -15.72 -13.30 -3.34
N ASP A 138 -15.94 -12.89 -2.09
CA ASP A 138 -16.25 -13.81 -0.98
C ASP A 138 -17.34 -14.85 -1.37
N PRO A 139 -17.12 -16.16 -1.15
CA PRO A 139 -15.98 -16.78 -0.43
C PRO A 139 -14.75 -17.11 -1.29
N GLY A 140 -14.74 -16.80 -2.58
CA GLY A 140 -13.68 -17.15 -3.53
C GLY A 140 -12.30 -16.58 -3.16
N CYS A 141 -12.24 -15.38 -2.53
CA CYS A 141 -11.01 -14.76 -2.06
C CYS A 141 -10.38 -15.44 -0.83
N ARG A 142 -11.13 -16.35 -0.14
CA ARG A 142 -10.72 -17.02 1.10
C ARG A 142 -10.27 -18.47 0.90
N LYS A 143 -9.69 -18.79 -0.27
CA LYS A 143 -9.12 -20.12 -0.55
C LYS A 143 -8.05 -20.47 0.49
N CYS A 144 -7.89 -21.79 0.75
CA CYS A 144 -6.81 -22.28 1.59
C CYS A 144 -5.44 -21.90 1.01
N MET A 145 -4.48 -21.62 1.90
CA MET A 145 -3.08 -21.38 1.50
C MET A 145 -2.50 -22.66 0.89
N PRO A 146 -2.00 -22.63 -0.35
CA PRO A 146 -1.24 -23.75 -0.92
C PRO A 146 0.19 -23.71 -0.34
N TRP A 147 0.54 -24.68 0.47
CA TRP A 147 1.82 -24.71 1.17
C TRP A 147 2.96 -25.35 0.35
N GLU A 148 2.61 -26.17 -0.65
CA GLU A 148 3.55 -26.84 -1.53
C GLU A 148 4.11 -25.84 -2.56
N ASP A 149 5.43 -25.78 -2.72
CA ASP A 149 6.11 -24.85 -3.62
C ASP A 149 5.64 -24.99 -5.09
N GLU A 150 5.24 -26.19 -5.51
CA GLU A 150 4.71 -26.46 -6.87
C GLU A 150 3.39 -25.73 -7.18
N ASN A 151 2.66 -25.32 -6.16
CA ASN A 151 1.39 -24.59 -6.26
C ASN A 151 1.54 -23.08 -6.02
N GLN A 152 2.78 -22.57 -6.00
CA GLN A 152 3.12 -21.18 -5.74
C GLN A 152 3.90 -20.54 -6.89
N ASP A 153 3.69 -19.27 -7.15
CA ASP A 153 4.60 -18.49 -7.98
C ASP A 153 5.85 -18.10 -7.18
N LEU A 154 6.90 -18.92 -7.30
CA LEU A 154 8.15 -18.73 -6.55
C LEU A 154 8.92 -17.48 -6.99
N GLU A 155 8.78 -17.04 -8.24
CA GLU A 155 9.41 -15.80 -8.72
C GLU A 155 8.73 -14.56 -8.12
N LEU A 156 7.40 -14.55 -8.04
CA LEU A 156 6.66 -13.49 -7.33
C LEU A 156 7.03 -13.48 -5.85
N ARG A 157 7.02 -14.64 -5.20
CA ARG A 157 7.40 -14.79 -3.78
C ARG A 157 8.81 -14.25 -3.51
N LYS A 158 9.77 -14.56 -4.38
CA LYS A 158 11.14 -14.05 -4.31
C LYS A 158 11.18 -12.53 -4.48
N HIS A 159 10.42 -11.98 -5.42
CA HIS A 159 10.32 -10.54 -5.65
C HIS A 159 9.76 -9.83 -4.42
N VAL A 160 8.64 -10.30 -3.86
CA VAL A 160 8.05 -9.72 -2.65
C VAL A 160 9.01 -9.79 -1.46
N LYS A 161 9.68 -10.94 -1.27
CA LYS A 161 10.70 -11.09 -0.23
C LYS A 161 11.85 -10.11 -0.39
N SER A 162 12.32 -9.86 -1.61
CA SER A 162 13.38 -8.89 -1.88
C SER A 162 12.95 -7.45 -1.53
N LEU A 163 11.72 -7.08 -1.86
CA LEU A 163 11.17 -5.77 -1.51
C LEU A 163 10.98 -5.58 0.01
N ILE A 164 10.57 -6.63 0.73
CA ILE A 164 10.47 -6.62 2.20
C ILE A 164 11.86 -6.38 2.81
N ASN A 165 12.89 -7.07 2.31
CA ASN A 165 14.26 -6.89 2.77
C ASN A 165 14.76 -5.47 2.47
N LEU A 166 14.54 -4.98 1.24
CA LEU A 166 14.88 -3.61 0.84
C LEU A 166 14.26 -2.57 1.78
N ARG A 167 12.97 -2.73 2.10
CA ARG A 167 12.27 -1.84 3.05
C ARG A 167 12.88 -1.90 4.46
N LYS A 168 13.30 -3.08 4.93
CA LYS A 168 13.94 -3.25 6.25
C LYS A 168 15.34 -2.65 6.30
N GLU A 169 16.10 -2.75 5.22
CA GLU A 169 17.45 -2.25 5.11
C GLU A 169 17.50 -0.73 4.95
N HIS A 170 16.51 -0.15 4.29
CA HIS A 170 16.43 1.29 3.98
C HIS A 170 15.23 1.95 4.68
N LYS A 171 15.49 2.54 5.84
CA LYS A 171 14.45 3.19 6.67
C LYS A 171 13.70 4.30 5.94
N VAL A 172 14.34 4.97 4.97
CA VAL A 172 13.70 5.97 4.11
C VAL A 172 12.52 5.40 3.33
N LEU A 173 12.52 4.11 2.99
CA LEU A 173 11.39 3.41 2.35
C LEU A 173 10.32 2.98 3.35
N ALA A 174 10.65 2.92 4.64
CA ALA A 174 9.70 2.64 5.71
C ALA A 174 8.95 3.93 6.10
N ASN A 175 9.11 4.38 7.33
CA ASN A 175 8.33 5.50 7.87
C ASN A 175 9.18 6.74 8.20
N GLU A 176 10.46 6.78 7.79
CA GLU A 176 11.35 7.91 8.09
C GLU A 176 11.44 8.91 6.94
N GLY A 177 10.94 8.59 5.74
CA GLY A 177 11.06 9.46 4.58
C GLY A 177 9.75 10.10 4.14
N ASP A 178 9.82 11.36 3.76
CA ASP A 178 8.76 12.04 3.03
C ASP A 178 8.57 11.39 1.66
N LEU A 179 7.40 11.61 1.06
CA LEU A 179 7.04 11.07 -0.23
C LEU A 179 6.62 12.20 -1.17
N LEU A 180 7.23 12.22 -2.36
CA LEU A 180 6.85 13.14 -3.42
C LEU A 180 6.73 12.40 -4.75
N PHE A 181 5.54 12.43 -5.34
CA PHE A 181 5.33 11.95 -6.70
C PHE A 181 5.88 12.93 -7.73
N VAL A 182 6.50 12.38 -8.76
CA VAL A 182 7.05 13.13 -9.89
C VAL A 182 6.33 12.65 -11.15
N ALA A 183 5.51 13.49 -11.76
CA ALA A 183 4.67 13.12 -12.88
C ALA A 183 5.19 13.77 -14.17
N HIS A 184 5.99 13.05 -14.95
CA HIS A 184 6.54 13.58 -16.20
C HIS A 184 6.46 12.66 -17.41
N ASP A 185 6.12 11.38 -17.22
CA ASP A 185 6.10 10.41 -18.31
C ASP A 185 4.75 9.66 -18.32
N PRO A 186 4.08 9.53 -19.49
CA PRO A 186 2.78 8.88 -19.60
C PRO A 186 2.82 7.35 -19.33
N ASP A 187 4.01 6.74 -19.36
CA ASP A 187 4.17 5.30 -19.16
C ASP A 187 4.98 4.97 -17.89
N VAL A 188 5.28 5.96 -17.05
CA VAL A 188 6.09 5.74 -15.85
C VAL A 188 5.43 6.34 -14.62
N VAL A 189 5.32 5.56 -13.58
CA VAL A 189 5.02 6.05 -12.22
C VAL A 189 6.32 6.26 -11.49
N MET A 190 6.50 7.47 -10.98
CA MET A 190 7.73 7.86 -10.31
C MET A 190 7.44 8.62 -9.03
N TYR A 191 8.21 8.33 -7.97
CA TYR A 191 8.23 9.11 -6.75
C TYR A 191 9.57 9.00 -6.03
N LYS A 192 9.87 10.01 -5.23
CA LYS A 192 11.01 9.99 -4.30
C LYS A 192 10.55 9.75 -2.87
N ARG A 193 11.40 9.10 -2.10
CA ARG A 193 11.34 9.00 -0.66
C ARG A 193 12.60 9.68 -0.12
N GLU A 194 12.44 10.64 0.78
CA GLU A 194 13.54 11.49 1.24
C GLU A 194 13.47 11.68 2.76
N SER A 195 14.58 11.47 3.43
CA SER A 195 14.80 11.79 4.83
C SER A 195 15.99 12.75 4.97
N SER A 196 16.36 13.11 6.18
CA SER A 196 17.50 14.02 6.44
C SER A 196 18.85 13.52 5.88
N ASP A 197 18.99 12.21 5.73
CA ASP A 197 20.27 11.55 5.42
C ASP A 197 20.19 10.53 4.26
N SER A 198 19.00 10.30 3.73
CA SER A 198 18.78 9.27 2.72
C SER A 198 17.78 9.69 1.68
N LEU A 199 18.03 9.30 0.42
CA LEU A 199 17.18 9.56 -0.72
C LEU A 199 17.02 8.29 -1.56
N ALA A 200 15.79 7.93 -1.88
CA ALA A 200 15.46 6.81 -2.77
C ALA A 200 14.49 7.26 -3.87
N TYR A 201 14.74 6.83 -5.09
CA TYR A 201 13.82 7.01 -6.22
C TYR A 201 13.18 5.67 -6.57
N VAL A 202 11.87 5.68 -6.70
CA VAL A 202 11.09 4.53 -7.16
C VAL A 202 10.54 4.85 -8.54
N CYS A 203 10.89 4.00 -9.53
CA CYS A 203 10.49 4.15 -10.93
C CYS A 203 9.83 2.88 -11.39
N ILE A 204 8.61 2.97 -11.88
CA ILE A 204 7.82 1.84 -12.35
C ILE A 204 7.47 2.10 -13.81
N ASN A 205 8.10 1.35 -14.71
CA ASN A 205 7.80 1.39 -16.13
C ASN A 205 6.54 0.54 -16.41
N LEU A 206 5.49 1.17 -16.87
CA LEU A 206 4.22 0.54 -17.23
C LEU A 206 4.17 0.13 -18.71
N GLY A 207 5.10 0.67 -19.49
CA GLY A 207 5.25 0.39 -20.93
C GLY A 207 6.00 -0.92 -21.20
N LYS A 208 5.92 -1.37 -22.46
CA LYS A 208 6.63 -2.57 -22.93
C LYS A 208 8.08 -2.29 -23.35
N GLN A 209 8.44 -1.04 -23.55
CA GLN A 209 9.78 -0.62 -24.00
C GLN A 209 10.60 -0.09 -22.83
N SER A 210 11.90 -0.35 -22.85
CA SER A 210 12.84 0.24 -21.90
C SER A 210 12.86 1.76 -22.03
N LYS A 211 12.89 2.46 -20.90
CA LYS A 211 13.00 3.92 -20.84
C LYS A 211 14.24 4.33 -20.06
N SER A 212 14.94 5.35 -20.56
CA SER A 212 16.03 6.00 -19.84
C SER A 212 15.47 7.23 -19.11
N ILE A 213 15.76 7.35 -17.84
CA ILE A 213 15.30 8.44 -16.99
C ILE A 213 16.53 9.18 -16.46
N SER A 214 16.57 10.50 -16.68
CA SER A 214 17.63 11.36 -16.14
C SER A 214 17.30 11.74 -14.70
N LEU A 215 18.16 11.39 -13.76
CA LEU A 215 18.00 11.78 -12.35
C LEU A 215 18.27 13.29 -12.12
N GLU A 216 18.90 13.99 -13.07
CA GLU A 216 19.14 15.44 -12.95
C GLU A 216 17.84 16.25 -13.05
N GLU A 217 16.87 15.78 -13.83
CA GLU A 217 15.54 16.38 -13.92
C GLU A 217 14.75 16.28 -12.61
N TRP A 218 15.16 15.40 -11.70
CA TRP A 218 14.48 15.12 -10.45
C TRP A 218 15.00 15.88 -9.25
N LYS A 219 16.19 16.44 -9.35
CA LYS A 219 16.79 17.23 -8.28
C LYS A 219 16.11 18.59 -8.10
N ASN A 220 15.34 19.01 -9.11
CA ASN A 220 14.70 20.33 -9.19
C ASN A 220 13.15 20.25 -9.18
N ALA A 221 12.56 19.09 -8.96
CA ALA A 221 11.10 18.90 -8.91
C ALA A 221 10.53 19.02 -7.50
#